data_9de5afac6cf6d47c85f0d6f4c0f8f8ab
#
_entry.id   9de5afac6cf6d47c85f0d6f4c0f8f8ab
#
_cell.length_a   1.000
_cell.length_b   1.000
_cell.length_c   1.000
_cell.angle_alpha   90.00
_cell.angle_beta   90.00
_cell.angle_gamma   90.00
#
_symmetry.space_group_name_H-M   'P 1'
#
loop_
_entity.id
_entity.type
_entity.pdbx_description
1 polymer ?
#
loop_
_entity_poly.entity_id
_entity_poly.type
_entity_poly.pdbx_seq_one_letter_code
_entity_poly.pdbx_strand_id
1 'polypeptide(L)'
;MSNIEFEVRSILEILSRKGLNIPNYQRPYKWERKHIRNFYYDIREAINRNTSDYRIGTVILHNKSEKELDIVDGQQRLISIALFLLVVNKDSLPVGAKNLLSREYSGISQNHAKENYNEWSSLCNLISDSELYELSYYILNKCKVSVIEMPEDKLAEAFQLFDSQNNRGKKLEVHDLLKAYHLRAIGSLADETTVEKWEKYNDIEAYNGLLNLEQLFDKHLFRVRRWANGETGLTKRKNSNTSELKFTTNYIDDFKGVDLNKKSYPYLKLYEELKEHGIDFPNSLCMPIINGKAFFKYIEYSYELFNKNFYEDNITRNYLSDEIYSFVTSKVGKYSRNINLFINLIALFQDRFGSEALTREINEKIFVWAFYPRVMAKYIGDSMQANYAAGEKFLKKPAQKLFHLLASSATPNDFISKINTDLFQNYTSNDIISRLNDQGGNN
;
A
#
# COMPACT_ATOMS: atom_id res chain seq x y z
N MET A 1 -33.42 4.52 -9.87
CA MET A 1 -32.26 3.80 -9.26
C MET A 1 -31.71 2.88 -10.34
N SER A 2 -30.52 3.15 -10.82
CA SER A 2 -29.83 2.29 -11.78
C SER A 2 -29.51 0.96 -11.11
N ASN A 3 -29.90 -0.14 -11.75
CA ASN A 3 -29.70 -1.48 -11.20
C ASN A 3 -28.31 -2.00 -11.50
N ILE A 4 -27.76 -2.80 -10.58
CA ILE A 4 -26.56 -3.59 -10.83
C ILE A 4 -26.94 -4.73 -11.77
N GLU A 5 -26.23 -4.89 -12.86
CA GLU A 5 -26.47 -5.96 -13.84
C GLU A 5 -25.50 -7.11 -13.63
N PHE A 6 -26.04 -8.32 -13.64
CA PHE A 6 -25.26 -9.56 -13.52
C PHE A 6 -25.50 -10.43 -14.75
N GLU A 7 -24.49 -10.65 -15.53
CA GLU A 7 -24.59 -11.42 -16.76
C GLU A 7 -23.39 -12.32 -16.96
N VAL A 8 -23.56 -13.30 -17.85
CA VAL A 8 -22.47 -14.14 -18.34
C VAL A 8 -22.23 -13.77 -19.79
N ARG A 9 -21.02 -13.32 -20.08
CA ARG A 9 -20.61 -12.87 -21.40
C ARG A 9 -19.39 -13.65 -21.90
N SER A 10 -19.29 -13.77 -23.22
CA SER A 10 -18.06 -14.26 -23.85
C SER A 10 -16.97 -13.17 -23.83
N ILE A 11 -15.74 -13.58 -24.02
CA ILE A 11 -14.63 -12.64 -24.14
C ILE A 11 -14.80 -11.72 -25.34
N LEU A 12 -15.31 -12.23 -26.45
CA LEU A 12 -15.59 -11.42 -27.63
C LEU A 12 -16.60 -10.30 -27.32
N GLU A 13 -17.68 -10.62 -26.61
CA GLU A 13 -18.69 -9.61 -26.22
C GLU A 13 -18.08 -8.50 -25.36
N ILE A 14 -17.22 -8.86 -24.40
CA ILE A 14 -16.55 -7.86 -23.53
C ILE A 14 -15.57 -7.00 -24.33
N LEU A 15 -14.68 -7.64 -25.10
CA LEU A 15 -13.67 -6.91 -25.87
C LEU A 15 -14.25 -6.14 -27.06
N SER A 16 -15.52 -6.36 -27.41
CA SER A 16 -16.24 -5.57 -28.42
C SER A 16 -16.94 -4.32 -27.82
N ARG A 17 -16.94 -4.17 -26.48
CA ARG A 17 -17.54 -3.01 -25.82
C ARG A 17 -16.79 -1.72 -26.19
N LYS A 18 -17.55 -0.72 -26.64
CA LYS A 18 -17.01 0.63 -26.83
C LYS A 18 -16.73 1.30 -25.49
N GLY A 19 -15.66 2.09 -25.42
CA GLY A 19 -15.32 2.83 -24.21
C GLY A 19 -14.66 2.00 -23.12
N LEU A 20 -14.37 0.71 -23.35
CA LEU A 20 -13.66 -0.12 -22.39
C LEU A 20 -12.31 0.50 -22.06
N ASN A 21 -12.08 0.78 -20.78
CA ASN A 21 -10.94 1.54 -20.29
C ASN A 21 -10.38 0.95 -18.98
N ILE A 22 -9.10 1.18 -18.75
CA ILE A 22 -8.44 0.86 -17.47
C ILE A 22 -8.25 2.20 -16.74
N PRO A 23 -8.96 2.44 -15.64
CA PRO A 23 -8.83 3.69 -14.90
C PRO A 23 -7.47 3.82 -14.23
N ASN A 24 -7.04 5.06 -13.96
CA ASN A 24 -5.72 5.36 -13.38
C ASN A 24 -5.50 4.79 -11.98
N TYR A 25 -6.58 4.47 -11.25
CA TYR A 25 -6.46 3.83 -9.93
C TYR A 25 -6.13 2.33 -10.01
N GLN A 26 -6.21 1.71 -11.18
CA GLN A 26 -5.85 0.30 -11.33
C GLN A 26 -4.35 0.09 -11.16
N ARG A 27 -4.00 -1.05 -10.52
CA ARG A 27 -2.60 -1.47 -10.41
C ARG A 27 -2.00 -1.73 -11.78
N PRO A 28 -0.66 -1.62 -11.95
CA PRO A 28 0.01 -1.96 -13.18
C PRO A 28 -0.32 -3.38 -13.68
N TYR A 29 -0.15 -3.59 -14.98
CA TYR A 29 -0.18 -4.93 -15.54
C TYR A 29 1.07 -5.69 -15.10
N LYS A 30 0.88 -6.78 -14.32
CA LYS A 30 1.96 -7.55 -13.66
C LYS A 30 1.89 -9.06 -13.92
N TRP A 31 1.06 -9.53 -14.84
CA TRP A 31 1.13 -10.93 -15.20
C TRP A 31 2.47 -11.26 -15.83
N GLU A 32 3.07 -12.37 -15.39
CA GLU A 32 4.33 -12.91 -15.87
C GLU A 32 4.08 -14.02 -16.88
N ARG A 33 5.12 -14.44 -17.61
CA ARG A 33 5.07 -15.55 -18.58
C ARG A 33 4.42 -16.81 -18.03
N LYS A 34 4.66 -17.15 -16.75
CA LYS A 34 4.04 -18.32 -16.10
C LYS A 34 2.50 -18.27 -16.10
N HIS A 35 1.93 -17.05 -15.93
CA HIS A 35 0.47 -16.89 -15.95
C HIS A 35 -0.09 -17.09 -17.35
N ILE A 36 0.63 -16.64 -18.38
CA ILE A 36 0.27 -16.87 -19.78
C ILE A 36 0.32 -18.35 -20.11
N ARG A 37 1.39 -19.05 -19.71
CA ARG A 37 1.53 -20.51 -19.92
C ARG A 37 0.40 -21.28 -19.24
N ASN A 38 0.14 -21.00 -17.98
CA ASN A 38 -0.95 -21.66 -17.24
C ASN A 38 -2.28 -21.44 -17.96
N PHE A 39 -2.59 -20.20 -18.32
CA PHE A 39 -3.82 -19.89 -19.04
C PHE A 39 -3.90 -20.61 -20.40
N TYR A 40 -2.82 -20.64 -21.16
CA TYR A 40 -2.74 -21.37 -22.43
C TYR A 40 -3.02 -22.86 -22.24
N TYR A 41 -2.35 -23.51 -21.28
CA TYR A 41 -2.52 -24.94 -21.06
C TYR A 41 -3.91 -25.29 -20.51
N ASP A 42 -4.47 -24.47 -19.63
CA ASP A 42 -5.83 -24.65 -19.13
C ASP A 42 -6.85 -24.60 -20.28
N ILE A 43 -6.69 -23.68 -21.22
CA ILE A 43 -7.57 -23.58 -22.40
C ILE A 43 -7.37 -24.77 -23.35
N ARG A 44 -6.12 -25.16 -23.60
CA ARG A 44 -5.83 -26.36 -24.43
C ARG A 44 -6.45 -27.62 -23.83
N GLU A 45 -6.38 -27.77 -22.51
CA GLU A 45 -7.01 -28.89 -21.82
C GLU A 45 -8.54 -28.84 -21.93
N ALA A 46 -9.15 -27.68 -21.83
CA ALA A 46 -10.59 -27.49 -21.98
C ALA A 46 -11.05 -27.85 -23.43
N ILE A 47 -10.28 -27.44 -24.43
CA ILE A 47 -10.53 -27.84 -25.84
C ILE A 47 -10.45 -29.36 -26.01
N ASN A 48 -9.38 -29.99 -25.51
CA ASN A 48 -9.17 -31.43 -25.61
C ASN A 48 -10.29 -32.26 -24.94
N ARG A 49 -10.88 -31.70 -23.86
CA ARG A 49 -12.02 -32.29 -23.14
C ARG A 49 -13.37 -31.97 -23.79
N ASN A 50 -13.41 -31.25 -24.91
CA ASN A 50 -14.64 -30.76 -25.56
C ASN A 50 -15.57 -29.99 -24.58
N THR A 51 -15.01 -29.21 -23.69
CA THR A 51 -15.78 -28.41 -22.73
C THR A 51 -16.54 -27.31 -23.47
N SER A 52 -17.87 -27.28 -23.32
CA SER A 52 -18.74 -26.35 -24.06
C SER A 52 -18.49 -24.88 -23.74
N ASP A 53 -18.28 -24.56 -22.46
CA ASP A 53 -17.97 -23.23 -21.95
C ASP A 53 -16.92 -23.32 -20.83
N TYR A 54 -15.89 -22.46 -20.89
CA TYR A 54 -14.84 -22.38 -19.88
C TYR A 54 -14.92 -21.05 -19.10
N ARG A 55 -15.08 -21.14 -17.78
CA ARG A 55 -15.19 -19.95 -16.92
C ARG A 55 -13.84 -19.44 -16.50
N ILE A 56 -13.48 -18.23 -16.94
CA ILE A 56 -12.19 -17.60 -16.62
C ILE A 56 -12.28 -16.57 -15.48
N GLY A 57 -13.41 -16.52 -14.78
CA GLY A 57 -13.62 -15.71 -13.59
C GLY A 57 -14.62 -14.58 -13.76
N THR A 58 -14.50 -13.55 -12.92
CA THR A 58 -15.40 -12.40 -12.88
C THR A 58 -14.72 -11.18 -13.51
N VAL A 59 -15.49 -10.32 -14.16
CA VAL A 59 -15.11 -8.97 -14.60
C VAL A 59 -16.09 -8.00 -13.99
N ILE A 60 -15.59 -6.98 -13.28
CA ILE A 60 -16.40 -5.90 -12.74
C ILE A 60 -16.15 -4.66 -13.59
N LEU A 61 -17.23 -4.13 -14.14
CA LEU A 61 -17.23 -2.94 -14.97
C LEU A 61 -17.99 -1.82 -14.26
N HIS A 62 -17.54 -0.59 -14.40
CA HIS A 62 -18.20 0.59 -13.87
C HIS A 62 -18.48 1.58 -15.00
N ASN A 63 -19.75 1.91 -15.20
CA ASN A 63 -20.18 2.93 -16.15
C ASN A 63 -19.82 4.31 -15.58
N LYS A 64 -18.68 4.86 -16.00
CA LYS A 64 -18.26 6.20 -15.60
C LYS A 64 -19.01 7.28 -16.39
N SER A 65 -19.37 7.00 -17.61
CA SER A 65 -20.21 7.82 -18.49
C SER A 65 -20.74 6.97 -19.65
N GLU A 66 -21.61 7.53 -20.48
CA GLU A 66 -22.09 6.85 -21.71
C GLU A 66 -20.95 6.40 -22.66
N LYS A 67 -19.78 7.00 -22.56
CA LYS A 67 -18.62 6.73 -23.42
C LYS A 67 -17.46 6.01 -22.74
N GLU A 68 -17.47 5.92 -21.41
CA GLU A 68 -16.38 5.36 -20.61
C GLU A 68 -16.88 4.22 -19.71
N LEU A 69 -16.34 3.04 -19.93
CA LEU A 69 -16.62 1.82 -19.20
C LEU A 69 -15.33 1.33 -18.52
N ASP A 70 -15.17 1.67 -17.25
CA ASP A 70 -13.96 1.38 -16.49
C ASP A 70 -13.92 -0.08 -16.00
N ILE A 71 -12.80 -0.76 -16.19
CA ILE A 71 -12.55 -2.10 -15.66
C ILE A 71 -12.12 -1.96 -14.20
N VAL A 72 -12.98 -2.35 -13.27
CA VAL A 72 -12.70 -2.38 -11.82
C VAL A 72 -12.02 -3.71 -11.44
N ASP A 73 -12.39 -4.83 -12.05
CA ASP A 73 -11.71 -6.12 -11.92
C ASP A 73 -11.65 -6.87 -13.24
N GLY A 74 -10.66 -7.74 -13.39
CA GLY A 74 -10.43 -8.54 -14.59
C GLY A 74 -9.40 -7.96 -15.56
N GLN A 75 -8.80 -6.81 -15.24
CA GLN A 75 -7.82 -6.11 -16.05
C GLN A 75 -6.69 -7.02 -16.56
N GLN A 76 -6.03 -7.77 -15.67
CA GLN A 76 -4.88 -8.60 -16.01
C GLN A 76 -5.24 -9.64 -17.09
N ARG A 77 -6.39 -10.27 -16.96
CA ARG A 77 -6.91 -11.28 -17.92
C ARG A 77 -7.25 -10.65 -19.26
N LEU A 78 -7.98 -9.53 -19.25
CA LEU A 78 -8.41 -8.86 -20.47
C LEU A 78 -7.23 -8.30 -21.28
N ILE A 79 -6.22 -7.71 -20.62
CA ILE A 79 -4.98 -7.28 -21.29
C ILE A 79 -4.24 -8.48 -21.88
N SER A 80 -4.09 -9.57 -21.12
CA SER A 80 -3.39 -10.77 -21.61
C SER A 80 -4.07 -11.38 -22.83
N ILE A 81 -5.39 -11.39 -22.86
CA ILE A 81 -6.16 -11.86 -24.03
C ILE A 81 -6.06 -10.87 -25.19
N ALA A 82 -6.08 -9.56 -24.92
CA ALA A 82 -5.86 -8.55 -25.97
C ALA A 82 -4.45 -8.68 -26.60
N LEU A 83 -3.42 -8.98 -25.80
CA LEU A 83 -2.07 -9.28 -26.30
C LEU A 83 -2.04 -10.54 -27.16
N PHE A 84 -2.77 -11.60 -26.76
CA PHE A 84 -2.95 -12.80 -27.59
C PHE A 84 -3.56 -12.45 -28.94
N LEU A 85 -4.66 -11.68 -28.97
CA LEU A 85 -5.32 -11.27 -30.20
C LEU A 85 -4.40 -10.41 -31.08
N LEU A 86 -3.55 -9.57 -30.49
CA LEU A 86 -2.54 -8.80 -31.22
C LEU A 86 -1.51 -9.70 -31.92
N VAL A 87 -1.15 -10.84 -31.32
CA VAL A 87 -0.27 -11.84 -31.95
C VAL A 87 -0.95 -12.53 -33.11
N VAL A 88 -2.21 -12.95 -32.93
CA VAL A 88 -2.92 -13.80 -33.91
C VAL A 88 -3.50 -13.00 -35.08
N ASN A 89 -4.05 -11.81 -34.80
CA ASN A 89 -4.73 -11.00 -35.84
C ASN A 89 -4.66 -9.51 -35.53
N LYS A 90 -3.52 -8.91 -35.79
CA LYS A 90 -3.24 -7.50 -35.53
C LYS A 90 -4.23 -6.55 -36.23
N ASP A 91 -4.67 -6.90 -37.42
CA ASP A 91 -5.46 -5.99 -38.29
C ASP A 91 -6.96 -5.99 -37.94
N SER A 92 -7.44 -7.02 -37.25
CA SER A 92 -8.86 -7.20 -36.92
C SER A 92 -9.12 -7.34 -35.42
N LEU A 93 -8.59 -6.44 -34.61
CA LEU A 93 -8.83 -6.42 -33.18
C LEU A 93 -10.23 -5.87 -32.85
N PRO A 94 -10.96 -6.46 -31.88
CA PRO A 94 -12.17 -5.86 -31.30
C PRO A 94 -11.87 -4.46 -30.73
N VAL A 95 -12.87 -3.57 -30.77
CA VAL A 95 -12.68 -2.15 -30.40
C VAL A 95 -12.18 -1.97 -28.95
N GLY A 96 -12.72 -2.75 -28.00
CA GLY A 96 -12.26 -2.72 -26.61
C GLY A 96 -10.82 -3.22 -26.46
N ALA A 97 -10.42 -4.27 -27.20
CA ALA A 97 -9.04 -4.74 -27.22
C ALA A 97 -8.09 -3.64 -27.74
N LYS A 98 -8.48 -2.93 -28.81
CA LYS A 98 -7.70 -1.78 -29.31
C LYS A 98 -7.55 -0.70 -28.24
N ASN A 99 -8.63 -0.35 -27.53
CA ASN A 99 -8.58 0.65 -26.46
C ASN A 99 -7.62 0.23 -25.35
N LEU A 100 -7.65 -1.03 -24.92
CA LEU A 100 -6.75 -1.54 -23.89
C LEU A 100 -5.28 -1.49 -24.32
N LEU A 101 -4.98 -1.78 -25.59
CA LEU A 101 -3.61 -1.84 -26.12
C LEU A 101 -3.06 -0.47 -26.56
N SER A 102 -3.92 0.51 -26.85
CA SER A 102 -3.52 1.86 -27.28
C SER A 102 -3.17 2.79 -26.11
N ARG A 103 -3.45 2.38 -24.87
CA ARG A 103 -3.10 3.14 -23.67
C ARG A 103 -1.58 3.22 -23.49
N GLU A 104 -1.08 4.38 -23.07
CA GLU A 104 0.27 4.51 -22.55
C GLU A 104 0.40 3.75 -21.21
N TYR A 105 1.23 2.76 -21.19
CA TYR A 105 1.53 1.98 -20.00
C TYR A 105 2.79 2.50 -19.30
N SER A 106 2.78 2.52 -17.97
CA SER A 106 3.99 2.74 -17.17
C SER A 106 5.08 1.71 -17.52
N GLY A 107 6.34 2.02 -17.28
CA GLY A 107 7.47 1.17 -17.62
C GLY A 107 7.34 -0.28 -17.16
N ILE A 108 6.74 -0.52 -15.98
CA ILE A 108 6.47 -1.87 -15.43
C ILE A 108 5.45 -2.61 -16.29
N SER A 109 4.29 -1.98 -16.51
CA SER A 109 3.24 -2.58 -17.35
C SER A 109 3.73 -2.84 -18.76
N GLN A 110 4.54 -1.92 -19.32
CA GLN A 110 5.10 -2.06 -20.65
C GLN A 110 6.06 -3.26 -20.76
N ASN A 111 6.93 -3.45 -19.76
CA ASN A 111 7.85 -4.59 -19.72
C ASN A 111 7.10 -5.93 -19.67
N HIS A 112 6.15 -6.06 -18.74
CA HIS A 112 5.34 -7.27 -18.64
C HIS A 112 4.48 -7.52 -19.89
N ALA A 113 3.90 -6.47 -20.48
CA ALA A 113 3.13 -6.60 -21.72
C ALA A 113 4.02 -7.10 -22.87
N LYS A 114 5.24 -6.55 -23.03
CA LYS A 114 6.22 -7.00 -24.04
C LYS A 114 6.66 -8.45 -23.80
N GLU A 115 6.96 -8.83 -22.57
CA GLU A 115 7.32 -10.21 -22.25
C GLU A 115 6.19 -11.19 -22.53
N ASN A 116 4.97 -10.83 -22.18
CA ASN A 116 3.79 -11.68 -22.39
C ASN A 116 3.37 -11.73 -23.86
N TYR A 117 3.56 -10.65 -24.62
CA TYR A 117 3.41 -10.67 -26.07
C TYR A 117 4.38 -11.66 -26.71
N ASN A 118 5.66 -11.65 -26.32
CA ASN A 118 6.66 -12.59 -26.81
C ASN A 118 6.35 -14.03 -26.40
N GLU A 119 5.85 -14.23 -25.18
CA GLU A 119 5.42 -15.58 -24.72
C GLU A 119 4.24 -16.11 -25.53
N TRP A 120 3.22 -15.28 -25.78
CA TRP A 120 2.11 -15.65 -26.68
C TRP A 120 2.59 -15.97 -28.08
N SER A 121 3.47 -15.14 -28.66
CA SER A 121 4.06 -15.39 -29.98
C SER A 121 4.79 -16.74 -30.01
N SER A 122 5.58 -17.04 -28.98
CA SER A 122 6.29 -18.32 -28.88
C SER A 122 5.33 -19.51 -28.80
N LEU A 123 4.27 -19.42 -28.00
CA LEU A 123 3.27 -20.49 -27.85
C LEU A 123 2.46 -20.71 -29.14
N CYS A 124 2.08 -19.61 -29.82
CA CYS A 124 1.34 -19.68 -31.07
C CYS A 124 2.18 -20.30 -32.20
N ASN A 125 3.48 -20.06 -32.24
CA ASN A 125 4.39 -20.64 -33.24
C ASN A 125 4.63 -22.16 -33.08
N LEU A 126 4.23 -22.74 -31.94
CA LEU A 126 4.39 -24.17 -31.66
C LEU A 126 3.21 -25.03 -32.18
N ILE A 127 2.13 -24.41 -32.67
CA ILE A 127 0.91 -25.07 -33.08
C ILE A 127 0.60 -24.77 -34.55
N SER A 128 -0.19 -25.65 -35.20
CA SER A 128 -0.61 -25.45 -36.58
C SER A 128 -1.64 -24.30 -36.69
N ASP A 129 -1.82 -23.78 -37.91
CA ASP A 129 -2.80 -22.73 -38.20
C ASP A 129 -4.23 -23.16 -37.83
N SER A 130 -4.56 -24.43 -38.01
CA SER A 130 -5.87 -24.98 -37.65
C SER A 130 -6.08 -25.01 -36.12
N GLU A 131 -5.06 -25.39 -35.36
CA GLU A 131 -5.10 -25.36 -33.90
C GLU A 131 -5.12 -23.93 -33.38
N LEU A 132 -4.42 -23.00 -34.04
CA LEU A 132 -4.42 -21.57 -33.68
C LEU A 132 -5.81 -20.95 -33.92
N TYR A 133 -6.46 -21.31 -35.01
CA TYR A 133 -7.84 -20.91 -35.27
C TYR A 133 -8.81 -21.45 -34.21
N GLU A 134 -8.70 -22.75 -33.87
CA GLU A 134 -9.50 -23.38 -32.82
C GLU A 134 -9.29 -22.71 -31.45
N LEU A 135 -8.03 -22.48 -31.07
CA LEU A 135 -7.67 -21.79 -29.83
C LEU A 135 -8.28 -20.39 -29.79
N SER A 136 -8.16 -19.63 -30.89
CA SER A 136 -8.68 -18.27 -30.98
C SER A 136 -10.21 -18.24 -30.89
N TYR A 137 -10.87 -19.16 -31.61
CA TYR A 137 -12.32 -19.30 -31.54
C TYR A 137 -12.78 -19.67 -30.15
N TYR A 138 -12.10 -20.62 -29.49
CA TYR A 138 -12.44 -21.06 -28.14
C TYR A 138 -12.27 -19.91 -27.10
N ILE A 139 -11.14 -19.20 -27.12
CA ILE A 139 -10.90 -18.07 -26.23
C ILE A 139 -11.97 -16.98 -26.40
N LEU A 140 -12.31 -16.64 -27.63
CA LEU A 140 -13.25 -15.55 -27.89
C LEU A 140 -14.70 -15.94 -27.60
N ASN A 141 -15.13 -17.14 -27.94
CA ASN A 141 -16.55 -17.49 -27.95
C ASN A 141 -16.96 -18.48 -26.84
N LYS A 142 -16.03 -19.35 -26.39
CA LYS A 142 -16.29 -20.39 -25.40
C LYS A 142 -15.77 -20.01 -24.00
N CYS A 143 -14.73 -19.18 -23.90
CA CYS A 143 -14.37 -18.60 -22.63
C CYS A 143 -15.39 -17.55 -22.19
N LYS A 144 -15.93 -17.74 -20.98
CA LYS A 144 -16.98 -16.90 -20.40
C LYS A 144 -16.50 -16.24 -19.13
N VAL A 145 -16.97 -15.04 -18.90
CA VAL A 145 -16.80 -14.30 -17.66
C VAL A 145 -18.16 -13.98 -17.02
N SER A 146 -18.20 -13.98 -15.71
CA SER A 146 -19.32 -13.38 -14.97
C SER A 146 -19.09 -11.87 -14.93
N VAL A 147 -19.97 -11.12 -15.57
CA VAL A 147 -19.88 -9.65 -15.62
C VAL A 147 -20.77 -9.06 -14.56
N ILE A 148 -20.22 -8.14 -13.79
CA ILE A 148 -20.97 -7.30 -12.87
C ILE A 148 -20.79 -5.87 -13.38
N GLU A 149 -21.87 -5.29 -13.87
CA GLU A 149 -21.87 -3.92 -14.40
C GLU A 149 -22.51 -2.97 -13.39
N MET A 150 -21.73 -1.99 -12.96
CA MET A 150 -22.09 -1.02 -11.92
C MET A 150 -22.41 0.32 -12.56
N PRO A 151 -23.52 0.95 -12.17
CA PRO A 151 -23.87 2.30 -12.61
C PRO A 151 -22.92 3.35 -12.02
N GLU A 152 -22.94 4.56 -12.62
CA GLU A 152 -22.05 5.67 -12.30
C GLU A 152 -22.01 6.04 -10.82
N ASP A 153 -23.15 6.01 -10.15
CA ASP A 153 -23.31 6.38 -8.75
C ASP A 153 -22.83 5.31 -7.75
N LYS A 154 -22.46 4.10 -8.23
CA LYS A 154 -22.17 2.92 -7.37
C LYS A 154 -20.72 2.44 -7.42
N LEU A 155 -19.77 3.33 -7.66
CA LEU A 155 -18.35 2.95 -7.68
C LEU A 155 -17.86 2.40 -6.32
N ALA A 156 -18.38 2.91 -5.21
CA ALA A 156 -17.99 2.43 -3.87
C ALA A 156 -18.42 0.97 -3.65
N GLU A 157 -19.61 0.60 -4.11
CA GLU A 157 -20.11 -0.79 -4.07
C GLU A 157 -19.32 -1.69 -5.02
N ALA A 158 -18.85 -1.18 -6.16
CA ALA A 158 -17.98 -1.93 -7.06
C ALA A 158 -16.68 -2.35 -6.37
N PHE A 159 -16.07 -1.45 -5.60
CA PHE A 159 -14.89 -1.76 -4.79
C PHE A 159 -15.19 -2.75 -3.65
N GLN A 160 -16.32 -2.62 -2.97
CA GLN A 160 -16.71 -3.59 -1.92
C GLN A 160 -16.92 -5.01 -2.48
N LEU A 161 -17.54 -5.11 -3.66
CA LEU A 161 -17.69 -6.38 -4.37
C LEU A 161 -16.34 -6.96 -4.78
N PHE A 162 -15.47 -6.13 -5.34
CA PHE A 162 -14.11 -6.51 -5.70
C PHE A 162 -13.34 -7.07 -4.49
N ASP A 163 -13.38 -6.38 -3.34
CA ASP A 163 -12.76 -6.84 -2.10
C ASP A 163 -13.33 -8.18 -1.61
N SER A 164 -14.64 -8.35 -1.70
CA SER A 164 -15.30 -9.60 -1.27
C SER A 164 -14.94 -10.79 -2.16
N GLN A 165 -14.75 -10.57 -3.46
CA GLN A 165 -14.39 -11.59 -4.45
C GLN A 165 -12.90 -11.96 -4.42
N ASN A 166 -12.02 -11.01 -4.07
CA ASN A 166 -10.58 -11.23 -3.98
C ASN A 166 -10.13 -12.11 -2.79
N ASN A 167 -11.03 -12.57 -1.95
CA ASN A 167 -10.72 -13.55 -0.90
C ASN A 167 -10.13 -14.89 -1.45
N ARG A 168 -10.18 -15.11 -2.77
CA ARG A 168 -9.61 -16.29 -3.45
C ARG A 168 -8.33 -16.00 -4.26
N GLY A 169 -7.91 -14.71 -4.37
CA GLY A 169 -6.71 -14.27 -5.08
C GLY A 169 -5.73 -13.50 -4.17
N LYS A 170 -4.74 -12.81 -4.74
CA LYS A 170 -3.90 -11.88 -3.99
C LYS A 170 -4.77 -10.70 -3.54
N LYS A 171 -5.00 -10.59 -2.22
CA LYS A 171 -5.79 -9.49 -1.63
C LYS A 171 -5.21 -8.14 -2.08
N LEU A 172 -6.10 -7.18 -2.33
CA LEU A 172 -5.68 -5.79 -2.46
C LEU A 172 -5.08 -5.33 -1.14
N GLU A 173 -3.96 -4.68 -1.26
CA GLU A 173 -3.35 -4.03 -0.11
C GLU A 173 -4.14 -2.75 0.24
N VAL A 174 -4.10 -2.38 1.51
CA VAL A 174 -4.84 -1.19 1.99
C VAL A 174 -4.45 0.07 1.23
N HIS A 175 -3.18 0.20 0.86
CA HIS A 175 -2.69 1.35 0.10
C HIS A 175 -3.26 1.43 -1.33
N ASP A 176 -3.59 0.30 -1.97
CA ASP A 176 -4.27 0.31 -3.28
C ASP A 176 -5.69 0.87 -3.17
N LEU A 177 -6.41 0.52 -2.10
CA LEU A 177 -7.76 1.06 -1.82
C LEU A 177 -7.71 2.57 -1.55
N LEU A 178 -6.72 3.01 -0.78
CA LEU A 178 -6.53 4.43 -0.48
C LEU A 178 -6.15 5.22 -1.74
N LYS A 179 -5.28 4.66 -2.60
CA LYS A 179 -4.98 5.25 -3.91
C LYS A 179 -6.25 5.51 -4.70
N ALA A 180 -7.07 4.47 -4.87
CA ALA A 180 -8.32 4.58 -5.61
C ALA A 180 -9.28 5.63 -5.02
N TYR A 181 -9.42 5.64 -3.68
CA TYR A 181 -10.25 6.60 -2.97
C TYR A 181 -9.82 8.05 -3.22
N HIS A 182 -8.53 8.35 -3.11
CA HIS A 182 -8.01 9.71 -3.27
C HIS A 182 -7.91 10.16 -4.73
N LEU A 183 -7.61 9.25 -5.68
CA LEU A 183 -7.67 9.57 -7.10
C LEU A 183 -9.08 9.94 -7.55
N ARG A 184 -10.10 9.27 -7.02
CA ARG A 184 -11.50 9.65 -7.25
C ARG A 184 -11.78 11.08 -6.76
N ALA A 185 -11.24 11.48 -5.63
CA ALA A 185 -11.43 12.84 -5.10
C ALA A 185 -10.74 13.93 -5.96
N ILE A 186 -9.70 13.57 -6.73
CA ILE A 186 -9.05 14.47 -7.70
C ILE A 186 -9.89 14.60 -8.99
N GLY A 187 -10.62 13.54 -9.36
CA GLY A 187 -11.40 13.48 -10.60
C GLY A 187 -10.52 13.44 -11.85
N SER A 188 -10.94 14.16 -12.90
CA SER A 188 -10.22 14.22 -14.20
C SER A 188 -8.89 14.96 -14.16
N LEU A 189 -8.55 15.62 -13.04
CA LEU A 189 -7.30 16.36 -12.83
C LEU A 189 -6.19 15.45 -12.20
N ALA A 190 -6.39 14.14 -12.20
CA ALA A 190 -5.35 13.22 -11.72
C ALA A 190 -4.13 13.31 -12.62
N ASP A 191 -3.01 13.76 -12.04
CA ASP A 191 -1.74 13.94 -12.71
C ASP A 191 -1.04 12.56 -12.82
N GLU A 192 -0.57 12.21 -14.02
CA GLU A 192 0.18 10.97 -14.27
C GLU A 192 1.40 10.86 -13.37
N THR A 193 2.10 11.97 -13.10
CA THR A 193 3.28 12.00 -12.24
C THR A 193 2.99 11.54 -10.81
N THR A 194 1.80 11.85 -10.29
CA THR A 194 1.34 11.39 -8.95
C THR A 194 1.18 9.88 -8.92
N VAL A 195 0.61 9.30 -9.97
CA VAL A 195 0.43 7.85 -10.09
C VAL A 195 1.76 7.13 -10.27
N GLU A 196 2.65 7.67 -11.10
CA GLU A 196 4.00 7.11 -11.32
C GLU A 196 4.84 7.07 -10.04
N LYS A 197 4.85 8.16 -9.25
CA LYS A 197 5.54 8.21 -7.96
C LYS A 197 4.99 7.17 -6.99
N TRP A 198 3.66 7.04 -6.91
CA TRP A 198 3.03 6.03 -6.07
C TRP A 198 3.45 4.61 -6.46
N GLU A 199 3.42 4.29 -7.76
CA GLU A 199 3.83 2.98 -8.25
C GLU A 199 5.31 2.71 -7.98
N LYS A 200 6.16 3.73 -8.14
CA LYS A 200 7.58 3.61 -7.78
C LYS A 200 7.78 3.21 -6.33
N TYR A 201 7.04 3.80 -5.39
CA TYR A 201 7.12 3.44 -3.96
C TYR A 201 6.50 2.08 -3.65
N ASN A 202 5.52 1.65 -4.45
CA ASN A 202 4.86 0.36 -4.28
C ASN A 202 5.68 -0.82 -4.80
N ASP A 203 6.48 -0.61 -5.85
CA ASP A 203 7.24 -1.67 -6.54
C ASP A 203 8.57 -2.01 -5.88
N ILE A 204 8.94 -1.32 -4.81
CA ILE A 204 10.14 -1.64 -4.05
C ILE A 204 9.93 -2.98 -3.34
N GLU A 205 10.69 -3.99 -3.74
CA GLU A 205 10.66 -5.28 -3.08
C GLU A 205 11.16 -5.15 -1.63
N ALA A 206 10.32 -5.57 -0.69
CA ALA A 206 10.63 -5.52 0.74
C ALA A 206 11.87 -6.34 1.15
N TYR A 207 12.37 -7.20 0.26
CA TYR A 207 13.54 -8.06 0.46
C TYR A 207 14.87 -7.32 0.50
N ASN A 208 14.96 -6.13 -0.08
CA ASN A 208 16.20 -5.35 -0.15
C ASN A 208 16.41 -4.41 1.04
N GLY A 209 15.60 -4.52 2.09
CA GLY A 209 15.69 -3.61 3.25
C GLY A 209 15.22 -2.18 2.97
N LEU A 210 14.68 -1.91 1.78
CA LEU A 210 14.13 -0.62 1.39
C LEU A 210 12.69 -0.46 1.88
N LEU A 211 12.27 0.78 2.09
CA LEU A 211 10.92 1.12 2.50
C LEU A 211 9.95 0.98 1.31
N ASN A 212 8.87 0.22 1.49
CA ASN A 212 7.75 0.18 0.55
C ASN A 212 6.47 0.77 1.18
N LEU A 213 5.42 0.95 0.38
CA LEU A 213 4.17 1.55 0.87
C LEU A 213 3.49 0.71 1.95
N GLU A 214 3.48 -0.63 1.84
CA GLU A 214 2.88 -1.47 2.89
C GLU A 214 3.56 -1.23 4.24
N GLN A 215 4.88 -1.19 4.25
CA GLN A 215 5.65 -0.93 5.47
C GLN A 215 5.43 0.49 5.99
N LEU A 216 5.40 1.48 5.09
CA LEU A 216 5.14 2.87 5.45
C LEU A 216 3.80 3.02 6.15
N PHE A 217 2.74 2.44 5.61
CA PHE A 217 1.40 2.52 6.21
C PHE A 217 1.30 1.70 7.49
N ASP A 218 1.69 0.42 7.48
CA ASP A 218 1.46 -0.52 8.58
C ASP A 218 2.42 -0.32 9.76
N LYS A 219 3.72 -0.09 9.48
CA LYS A 219 4.73 -0.01 10.54
C LYS A 219 4.99 1.41 11.04
N HIS A 220 4.69 2.41 10.21
CA HIS A 220 5.05 3.79 10.51
C HIS A 220 3.82 4.70 10.64
N LEU A 221 3.18 5.11 9.58
CA LEU A 221 2.18 6.18 9.59
C LEU A 221 0.99 5.93 10.51
N PHE A 222 0.34 4.78 10.37
CA PHE A 222 -0.82 4.45 11.21
C PHE A 222 -0.44 4.46 12.69
N ARG A 223 0.69 3.87 13.03
CA ARG A 223 1.17 3.78 14.41
C ARG A 223 1.53 5.14 14.97
N VAL A 224 2.30 5.95 14.25
CA VAL A 224 2.69 7.31 14.68
C VAL A 224 1.44 8.15 14.95
N ARG A 225 0.49 8.18 14.04
CA ARG A 225 -0.75 8.95 14.17
C ARG A 225 -1.58 8.53 15.38
N ARG A 226 -1.75 7.23 15.59
CA ARG A 226 -2.51 6.70 16.72
C ARG A 226 -1.80 6.94 18.05
N TRP A 227 -0.50 6.65 18.11
CA TRP A 227 0.29 6.84 19.32
C TRP A 227 0.42 8.32 19.72
N ALA A 228 0.53 9.23 18.75
CA ALA A 228 0.49 10.68 19.01
C ALA A 228 -0.82 11.13 19.65
N ASN A 229 -1.92 10.48 19.34
CA ASN A 229 -3.23 10.70 19.96
C ASN A 229 -3.41 9.93 21.31
N GLY A 230 -2.41 9.16 21.74
CA GLY A 230 -2.48 8.33 22.95
C GLY A 230 -3.35 7.07 22.76
N GLU A 231 -3.59 6.65 21.53
CA GLU A 231 -4.38 5.49 21.17
C GLU A 231 -3.48 4.31 20.76
N THR A 232 -4.02 3.09 20.82
CA THR A 232 -3.25 1.90 20.39
C THR A 232 -3.05 1.89 18.87
N GLY A 233 -1.82 1.77 18.42
CA GLY A 233 -1.47 1.67 17.01
C GLY A 233 -1.53 0.24 16.45
N LEU A 234 -2.53 -0.56 16.85
CA LEU A 234 -2.66 -1.95 16.43
C LEU A 234 -3.38 -2.03 15.09
N THR A 235 -2.65 -2.40 14.05
CA THR A 235 -3.16 -2.46 12.67
C THR A 235 -4.02 -3.68 12.39
N LYS A 236 -3.70 -4.82 13.02
CA LYS A 236 -4.39 -6.10 12.83
C LYS A 236 -4.79 -6.70 14.17
N ARG A 237 -5.99 -7.24 14.25
CA ARG A 237 -6.47 -8.02 15.40
C ARG A 237 -6.77 -9.46 14.99
N LYS A 238 -6.45 -10.40 15.86
CA LYS A 238 -6.80 -11.80 15.68
C LYS A 238 -8.31 -11.96 15.87
N ASN A 239 -8.97 -12.57 14.88
CA ASN A 239 -10.37 -12.93 15.02
C ASN A 239 -10.49 -14.05 16.06
N SER A 240 -11.32 -13.88 17.08
CA SER A 240 -11.53 -14.88 18.13
C SER A 240 -12.04 -16.22 17.60
N ASN A 241 -12.77 -16.22 16.49
CA ASN A 241 -13.43 -17.42 15.96
C ASN A 241 -12.61 -18.16 14.87
N THR A 242 -11.76 -17.46 14.11
CA THR A 242 -11.08 -18.04 12.94
C THR A 242 -9.57 -18.01 13.04
N SER A 243 -9.01 -17.43 14.09
CA SER A 243 -7.56 -17.18 14.23
C SER A 243 -6.92 -16.33 13.10
N GLU A 244 -7.71 -15.84 12.16
CA GLU A 244 -7.24 -14.95 11.09
C GLU A 244 -6.93 -13.56 11.64
N LEU A 245 -5.84 -12.96 11.12
CA LEU A 245 -5.50 -11.56 11.37
C LEU A 245 -6.31 -10.68 10.40
N LYS A 246 -7.21 -9.86 10.95
CA LYS A 246 -7.95 -8.85 10.18
C LYS A 246 -7.48 -7.46 10.55
N PHE A 247 -7.46 -6.56 9.58
CA PHE A 247 -7.22 -5.14 9.85
C PHE A 247 -8.28 -4.60 10.81
N THR A 248 -7.86 -3.69 11.68
CA THR A 248 -8.80 -2.96 12.52
C THR A 248 -9.65 -2.05 11.63
N THR A 249 -10.91 -1.84 11.99
CA THR A 249 -11.84 -1.00 11.21
C THR A 249 -11.31 0.41 10.97
N ASN A 250 -10.54 0.93 11.90
CA ASN A 250 -9.99 2.29 11.84
C ASN A 250 -8.77 2.41 10.90
N TYR A 251 -8.15 1.30 10.47
CA TYR A 251 -6.90 1.36 9.74
C TYR A 251 -7.04 2.07 8.38
N ILE A 252 -8.11 1.78 7.65
CA ILE A 252 -8.40 2.46 6.39
C ILE A 252 -8.98 3.85 6.65
N ASP A 253 -9.89 3.96 7.62
CA ASP A 253 -10.62 5.21 7.88
C ASP A 253 -9.71 6.34 8.37
N ASP A 254 -8.62 6.03 9.06
CA ASP A 254 -7.62 7.01 9.49
C ASP A 254 -6.92 7.72 8.32
N PHE A 255 -6.94 7.10 7.14
CA PHE A 255 -6.35 7.67 5.92
C PHE A 255 -7.38 8.17 4.90
N LYS A 256 -8.68 7.95 5.13
CA LYS A 256 -9.73 8.64 4.41
C LYS A 256 -9.81 10.07 4.95
N GLY A 257 -9.41 11.01 4.13
CA GLY A 257 -9.29 12.40 4.55
C GLY A 257 -10.63 13.16 4.53
N VAL A 258 -10.53 14.42 4.85
CA VAL A 258 -11.63 15.38 4.79
C VAL A 258 -11.80 15.86 3.35
N ASP A 259 -13.04 15.92 2.85
CA ASP A 259 -13.37 16.52 1.56
C ASP A 259 -13.68 18.00 1.76
N LEU A 260 -12.73 18.86 1.41
CA LEU A 260 -12.85 20.29 1.54
C LEU A 260 -13.95 20.91 0.66
N ASN A 261 -14.34 20.24 -0.43
CA ASN A 261 -15.40 20.73 -1.31
C ASN A 261 -16.79 20.50 -0.73
N LYS A 262 -16.94 19.47 0.11
CA LYS A 262 -18.24 19.08 0.70
C LYS A 262 -18.49 19.68 2.08
N LYS A 263 -17.42 19.98 2.82
CA LYS A 263 -17.53 20.55 4.16
C LYS A 263 -16.63 21.76 4.29
N SER A 264 -17.15 22.85 4.85
CA SER A 264 -16.35 24.04 5.12
C SER A 264 -15.53 23.81 6.40
N TYR A 265 -14.23 23.63 6.24
CA TYR A 265 -13.26 23.62 7.32
C TYR A 265 -12.26 24.77 7.13
N PRO A 266 -12.57 26.00 7.58
CA PRO A 266 -11.73 27.18 7.32
C PRO A 266 -10.27 26.97 7.72
N TYR A 267 -10.05 26.29 8.84
CA TYR A 267 -8.70 25.98 9.33
C TYR A 267 -7.90 25.09 8.35
N LEU A 268 -8.53 24.04 7.79
CA LEU A 268 -7.87 23.15 6.84
C LEU A 268 -7.64 23.82 5.48
N LYS A 269 -8.56 24.67 5.04
CA LYS A 269 -8.38 25.47 3.83
C LYS A 269 -7.21 26.44 3.96
N LEU A 270 -7.12 27.13 5.10
CA LEU A 270 -5.99 28.01 5.37
C LEU A 270 -4.67 27.24 5.35
N TYR A 271 -4.62 26.04 5.93
CA TYR A 271 -3.45 25.18 5.90
C TYR A 271 -3.05 24.80 4.47
N GLU A 272 -4.02 24.43 3.63
CA GLU A 272 -3.77 24.06 2.25
C GLU A 272 -3.28 25.26 1.42
N GLU A 273 -3.90 26.42 1.56
CA GLU A 273 -3.48 27.68 0.92
C GLU A 273 -2.05 28.07 1.31
N LEU A 274 -1.71 28.01 2.60
CA LEU A 274 -0.36 28.33 3.06
C LEU A 274 0.69 27.34 2.50
N LYS A 275 0.35 26.07 2.41
CA LYS A 275 1.23 25.06 1.81
C LYS A 275 1.44 25.27 0.30
N GLU A 276 0.40 25.69 -0.44
CA GLU A 276 0.52 26.03 -1.85
C GLU A 276 1.43 27.27 -2.08
N HIS A 277 1.54 28.15 -1.12
CA HIS A 277 2.46 29.29 -1.15
C HIS A 277 3.88 28.95 -0.62
N GLY A 278 4.22 27.67 -0.48
CA GLY A 278 5.55 27.22 -0.06
C GLY A 278 5.83 27.38 1.44
N ILE A 279 4.81 27.60 2.25
CA ILE A 279 4.97 27.65 3.70
C ILE A 279 4.80 26.25 4.25
N ASP A 280 5.89 25.65 4.69
CA ASP A 280 5.89 24.34 5.34
C ASP A 280 5.39 24.48 6.79
N PHE A 281 4.40 23.63 7.12
CA PHE A 281 3.94 23.52 8.49
C PHE A 281 4.63 22.33 9.18
N PRO A 282 5.04 22.52 10.44
CA PRO A 282 5.47 21.40 11.28
C PRO A 282 4.29 20.44 11.53
N ASN A 283 4.61 19.19 11.89
CA ASN A 283 3.66 18.13 12.23
C ASN A 283 2.84 17.57 11.06
N SER A 284 3.40 17.51 9.89
CA SER A 284 2.75 16.90 8.71
C SER A 284 2.30 15.46 8.97
N LEU A 285 3.05 14.65 9.73
CA LEU A 285 2.69 13.27 10.07
C LEU A 285 1.38 13.14 10.85
N CYS A 286 1.08 14.08 11.73
CA CYS A 286 -0.08 14.04 12.63
C CYS A 286 -1.24 14.95 12.19
N MET A 287 -1.07 15.73 11.12
CA MET A 287 -2.13 16.60 10.62
C MET A 287 -3.30 15.81 10.04
N PRO A 288 -4.53 16.38 10.09
CA PRO A 288 -5.66 15.79 9.40
C PRO A 288 -5.35 15.57 7.92
N ILE A 289 -5.76 14.44 7.38
CA ILE A 289 -5.59 14.13 5.97
C ILE A 289 -6.66 14.85 5.16
N ILE A 290 -6.24 15.49 4.08
CA ILE A 290 -7.11 16.13 3.12
C ILE A 290 -7.20 15.23 1.89
N ASN A 291 -8.41 15.01 1.37
CA ASN A 291 -8.65 14.13 0.24
C ASN A 291 -7.97 14.63 -1.05
N GLY A 292 -7.71 13.71 -1.94
CA GLY A 292 -7.23 14.01 -3.28
C GLY A 292 -5.73 14.30 -3.31
N LYS A 293 -5.32 15.37 -3.99
CA LYS A 293 -3.91 15.70 -4.26
C LYS A 293 -3.07 15.89 -2.99
N ALA A 294 -3.66 16.46 -1.94
CA ALA A 294 -2.99 16.68 -0.67
C ALA A 294 -2.58 15.37 0.02
N PHE A 295 -3.38 14.32 -0.10
CA PHE A 295 -3.01 12.99 0.40
C PHE A 295 -1.75 12.45 -0.26
N PHE A 296 -1.63 12.56 -1.59
CA PHE A 296 -0.44 12.06 -2.29
C PHE A 296 0.81 12.85 -1.91
N LYS A 297 0.70 14.17 -1.74
CA LYS A 297 1.79 15.00 -1.20
C LYS A 297 2.19 14.59 0.23
N TYR A 298 1.20 14.28 1.08
CA TYR A 298 1.44 13.77 2.42
C TYR A 298 2.19 12.43 2.41
N ILE A 299 1.81 11.51 1.54
CA ILE A 299 2.50 10.21 1.42
C ILE A 299 3.92 10.38 0.87
N GLU A 300 4.12 11.23 -0.16
CA GLU A 300 5.43 11.56 -0.70
C GLU A 300 6.36 12.12 0.39
N TYR A 301 5.91 13.14 1.12
CA TYR A 301 6.64 13.71 2.24
C TYR A 301 7.00 12.66 3.30
N SER A 302 6.01 11.87 3.71
CA SER A 302 6.21 10.84 4.72
C SER A 302 7.18 9.76 4.25
N TYR A 303 7.05 9.31 3.00
CA TYR A 303 7.97 8.33 2.40
C TYR A 303 9.40 8.86 2.41
N GLU A 304 9.61 10.09 1.95
CA GLU A 304 10.93 10.70 1.93
C GLU A 304 11.52 10.86 3.33
N LEU A 305 10.73 11.29 4.31
CA LEU A 305 11.17 11.44 5.69
C LEU A 305 11.68 10.12 6.27
N PHE A 306 10.91 9.05 6.12
CA PHE A 306 11.30 7.74 6.64
C PHE A 306 12.44 7.12 5.82
N ASN A 307 12.38 7.20 4.49
CA ASN A 307 13.38 6.60 3.60
C ASN A 307 14.76 7.21 3.81
N LYS A 308 14.88 8.55 3.77
CA LYS A 308 16.15 9.27 3.95
C LYS A 308 16.79 9.04 5.32
N ASN A 309 15.96 8.90 6.36
CA ASN A 309 16.50 8.81 7.72
C ASN A 309 16.87 7.38 8.13
N PHE A 310 16.22 6.34 7.56
CA PHE A 310 16.33 4.99 8.13
C PHE A 310 16.55 3.89 7.10
N TYR A 311 16.36 4.17 5.80
CA TYR A 311 16.43 3.16 4.74
C TYR A 311 17.47 3.49 3.68
N GLU A 312 17.71 4.76 3.37
CA GLU A 312 18.87 5.22 2.59
C GLU A 312 19.96 5.68 3.54
N ASP A 313 21.17 5.22 3.33
CA ASP A 313 22.30 5.56 4.21
C ASP A 313 22.49 7.08 4.38
N ASN A 314 22.61 7.54 5.62
CA ASN A 314 23.45 8.65 6.07
C ASN A 314 22.88 9.74 6.98
N ILE A 315 21.61 10.16 6.97
CA ILE A 315 21.23 11.34 7.77
C ILE A 315 21.16 10.99 9.26
N THR A 316 20.62 9.84 9.59
CA THR A 316 20.47 9.41 11.01
C THR A 316 21.83 9.09 11.64
N ARG A 317 22.82 8.65 10.87
CA ARG A 317 24.17 8.36 11.38
C ARG A 317 24.83 9.56 12.03
N ASN A 318 24.60 10.76 11.52
CA ASN A 318 25.21 11.98 12.05
C ASN A 318 24.71 12.35 13.46
N TYR A 319 23.56 11.85 13.88
CA TYR A 319 22.91 12.18 15.15
C TYR A 319 22.97 11.00 16.15
N LEU A 320 23.23 9.78 15.69
CA LEU A 320 23.37 8.60 16.55
C LEU A 320 24.80 8.41 17.01
N SER A 321 24.98 7.80 18.19
CA SER A 321 26.28 7.24 18.53
C SER A 321 26.57 6.02 17.64
N ASP A 322 27.85 5.71 17.41
CA ASP A 322 28.26 4.58 16.57
C ASP A 322 27.69 3.25 17.13
N GLU A 323 27.58 3.13 18.43
CA GLU A 323 27.01 1.96 19.11
C GLU A 323 25.53 1.78 18.82
N ILE A 324 24.72 2.85 18.95
CA ILE A 324 23.29 2.81 18.65
C ILE A 324 23.09 2.51 17.17
N TYR A 325 23.82 3.20 16.30
CA TYR A 325 23.73 3.00 14.85
C TYR A 325 24.03 1.55 14.47
N SER A 326 25.17 1.03 14.93
CA SER A 326 25.56 -0.35 14.66
C SER A 326 24.54 -1.36 15.20
N PHE A 327 24.00 -1.12 16.40
CA PHE A 327 23.01 -2.01 17.00
C PHE A 327 21.69 -2.00 16.20
N VAL A 328 21.15 -0.82 15.86
CA VAL A 328 19.89 -0.71 15.11
C VAL A 328 19.99 -1.33 13.73
N THR A 329 21.10 -1.13 13.02
CA THR A 329 21.30 -1.65 11.66
C THR A 329 21.58 -3.16 11.64
N SER A 330 22.36 -3.67 12.60
CA SER A 330 22.75 -5.09 12.64
C SER A 330 21.67 -6.04 13.18
N LYS A 331 20.68 -5.53 13.92
CA LYS A 331 19.70 -6.34 14.67
C LYS A 331 18.27 -6.20 14.17
N VAL A 332 18.06 -5.75 12.94
CA VAL A 332 16.73 -5.47 12.35
C VAL A 332 15.74 -6.62 12.50
N GLY A 333 16.16 -7.87 12.25
CA GLY A 333 15.27 -9.03 12.34
C GLY A 333 14.83 -9.33 13.77
N LYS A 334 15.75 -9.31 14.72
CA LYS A 334 15.50 -9.74 16.12
C LYS A 334 14.70 -8.73 16.93
N TYR A 335 14.96 -7.43 16.73
CA TYR A 335 14.38 -6.35 17.53
C TYR A 335 13.50 -5.40 16.69
N SER A 336 12.95 -5.88 15.59
CA SER A 336 12.19 -5.07 14.62
C SER A 336 11.10 -4.18 15.27
N ARG A 337 10.40 -4.69 16.28
CA ARG A 337 9.36 -3.91 16.99
C ARG A 337 9.93 -2.75 17.78
N ASN A 338 11.05 -2.96 18.48
CA ASN A 338 11.70 -1.88 19.23
C ASN A 338 12.39 -0.90 18.31
N ILE A 339 12.98 -1.37 17.21
CA ILE A 339 13.54 -0.53 16.15
C ILE A 339 12.43 0.34 15.55
N ASN A 340 11.26 -0.21 15.27
CA ASN A 340 10.12 0.58 14.77
C ASN A 340 9.63 1.63 15.78
N LEU A 341 9.62 1.33 17.09
CA LEU A 341 9.32 2.34 18.11
C LEU A 341 10.33 3.49 18.06
N PHE A 342 11.60 3.16 18.00
CA PHE A 342 12.69 4.13 17.91
C PHE A 342 12.58 5.00 16.65
N ILE A 343 12.51 4.37 15.49
CA ILE A 343 12.40 5.05 14.18
C ILE A 343 11.18 5.97 14.14
N ASN A 344 10.03 5.49 14.59
CA ASN A 344 8.77 6.25 14.55
C ASN A 344 8.84 7.50 15.44
N LEU A 345 9.47 7.40 16.62
CA LEU A 345 9.58 8.53 17.51
C LEU A 345 10.60 9.56 17.03
N ILE A 346 11.71 9.11 16.43
CA ILE A 346 12.69 9.99 15.78
C ILE A 346 12.05 10.72 14.57
N ALA A 347 11.33 10.00 13.73
CA ALA A 347 10.65 10.62 12.58
C ALA A 347 9.63 11.67 13.02
N LEU A 348 8.83 11.38 14.05
CA LEU A 348 7.89 12.35 14.61
C LEU A 348 8.61 13.55 15.23
N PHE A 349 9.77 13.35 15.85
CA PHE A 349 10.57 14.44 16.39
C PHE A 349 11.10 15.36 15.28
N GLN A 350 11.62 14.78 14.21
CA GLN A 350 12.11 15.53 13.05
C GLN A 350 10.98 16.25 12.30
N ASP A 351 9.82 15.61 12.15
CA ASP A 351 8.64 16.23 11.57
C ASP A 351 8.20 17.48 12.35
N ARG A 352 8.34 17.43 13.68
CA ARG A 352 7.88 18.51 14.54
C ARG A 352 8.88 19.65 14.73
N PHE A 353 10.15 19.32 14.90
CA PHE A 353 11.18 20.29 15.32
C PHE A 353 12.33 20.46 14.32
N GLY A 354 12.33 19.67 13.24
CA GLY A 354 13.43 19.61 12.28
C GLY A 354 14.57 18.70 12.71
N SER A 355 15.35 18.27 11.73
CA SER A 355 16.49 17.35 11.96
C SER A 355 17.61 17.98 12.79
N GLU A 356 17.79 19.27 12.69
CA GLU A 356 18.85 20.01 13.41
C GLU A 356 18.63 20.06 14.93
N ALA A 357 17.37 19.94 15.37
CA ALA A 357 17.03 19.89 16.79
C ALA A 357 17.32 18.52 17.44
N LEU A 358 17.62 17.49 16.65
CA LEU A 358 17.82 16.12 17.11
C LEU A 358 19.24 15.94 17.66
N THR A 359 19.42 16.16 18.96
CA THR A 359 20.70 16.00 19.64
C THR A 359 21.01 14.54 20.01
N ARG A 360 22.28 14.22 20.32
CA ARG A 360 22.68 12.91 20.82
C ARG A 360 21.94 12.53 22.11
N GLU A 361 21.75 13.47 23.03
CA GLU A 361 21.02 13.25 24.28
C GLU A 361 19.56 12.85 24.01
N ILE A 362 18.88 13.49 23.06
CA ILE A 362 17.51 13.16 22.69
C ILE A 362 17.45 11.76 22.12
N ASN A 363 18.36 11.44 21.19
CA ASN A 363 18.45 10.11 20.60
C ASN A 363 18.67 9.02 21.64
N GLU A 364 19.54 9.26 22.61
CA GLU A 364 19.83 8.31 23.67
C GLU A 364 18.60 8.07 24.54
N LYS A 365 17.90 9.11 24.97
CA LYS A 365 16.66 8.96 25.75
C LYS A 365 15.57 8.23 24.98
N ILE A 366 15.40 8.54 23.70
CA ILE A 366 14.44 7.85 22.83
C ILE A 366 14.84 6.37 22.65
N PHE A 367 16.13 6.08 22.45
CA PHE A 367 16.64 4.71 22.33
C PHE A 367 16.37 3.90 23.60
N VAL A 368 16.74 4.43 24.74
CA VAL A 368 16.51 3.78 26.04
C VAL A 368 15.04 3.48 26.23
N TRP A 369 14.15 4.45 25.99
CA TRP A 369 12.70 4.24 26.08
C TRP A 369 12.22 3.16 25.12
N ALA A 370 12.64 3.18 23.87
CA ALA A 370 12.19 2.23 22.85
C ALA A 370 12.62 0.79 23.13
N PHE A 371 13.80 0.60 23.73
CA PHE A 371 14.35 -0.72 23.99
C PHE A 371 14.15 -1.21 25.44
N TYR A 372 13.80 -0.34 26.38
CA TYR A 372 13.49 -0.72 27.76
C TYR A 372 12.51 -1.91 27.89
N PRO A 373 11.40 -1.96 27.13
CA PRO A 373 10.48 -3.09 27.20
C PRO A 373 11.16 -4.43 26.90
N ARG A 374 12.15 -4.43 26.01
CA ARG A 374 12.84 -5.67 25.59
C ARG A 374 13.87 -6.13 26.62
N VAL A 375 14.44 -5.21 27.40
CA VAL A 375 15.27 -5.55 28.54
C VAL A 375 14.44 -6.21 29.64
N MET A 376 13.22 -5.71 29.86
CA MET A 376 12.34 -6.16 30.93
C MET A 376 11.51 -7.41 30.57
N ALA A 377 11.33 -7.72 29.30
CA ALA A 377 10.55 -8.86 28.81
C ALA A 377 11.31 -9.63 27.74
N LYS A 378 11.35 -10.96 27.89
CA LYS A 378 12.01 -11.87 26.92
C LYS A 378 11.47 -11.76 25.50
N TYR A 379 10.20 -11.37 25.32
CA TYR A 379 9.51 -11.20 24.05
C TYR A 379 8.55 -10.02 24.10
N ILE A 380 8.49 -9.26 23.00
CA ILE A 380 7.55 -8.16 22.79
C ILE A 380 6.65 -8.50 21.60
N GLY A 381 5.37 -8.72 21.86
CA GLY A 381 4.34 -8.89 20.81
C GLY A 381 3.78 -7.55 20.33
N ASP A 382 3.03 -7.57 19.21
CA ASP A 382 2.45 -6.34 18.63
C ASP A 382 1.51 -5.61 19.60
N SER A 383 0.67 -6.36 20.33
CA SER A 383 -0.23 -5.76 21.34
C SER A 383 0.54 -5.12 22.49
N MET A 384 1.65 -5.74 22.92
CA MET A 384 2.47 -5.18 24.00
C MET A 384 3.18 -3.91 23.54
N GLN A 385 3.72 -3.89 22.31
CA GLN A 385 4.31 -2.70 21.70
C GLN A 385 3.27 -1.58 21.58
N ALA A 386 2.09 -1.89 21.05
CA ALA A 386 1.03 -0.92 20.83
C ALA A 386 0.55 -0.28 22.15
N ASN A 387 0.34 -1.09 23.18
CA ASN A 387 -0.08 -0.63 24.51
C ASN A 387 1.01 0.19 25.20
N TYR A 388 2.28 -0.24 25.09
CA TYR A 388 3.41 0.51 25.63
C TYR A 388 3.53 1.91 25.01
N ALA A 389 3.48 1.99 23.70
CA ALA A 389 3.58 3.26 22.98
C ALA A 389 2.38 4.19 23.23
N ALA A 390 1.18 3.63 23.42
CA ALA A 390 -0.02 4.37 23.81
C ALA A 390 -0.01 4.81 25.29
N GLY A 391 0.98 4.37 26.07
CA GLY A 391 1.10 4.71 27.50
C GLY A 391 0.19 3.91 28.41
N GLU A 392 -0.27 2.75 27.95
CA GLU A 392 -0.98 1.81 28.80
C GLU A 392 -0.02 1.06 29.73
N LYS A 393 -0.56 0.18 30.56
CA LYS A 393 0.24 -0.57 31.55
C LYS A 393 1.25 -1.49 30.87
N PHE A 394 2.51 -1.36 31.25
CA PHE A 394 3.57 -2.30 30.90
C PHE A 394 4.11 -2.94 32.21
N LEU A 395 4.06 -4.29 32.29
CA LEU A 395 4.47 -5.04 33.49
C LEU A 395 3.84 -4.48 34.79
N LYS A 396 2.54 -4.20 34.78
CA LYS A 396 1.75 -3.63 35.89
C LYS A 396 2.07 -2.17 36.26
N LYS A 397 3.01 -1.52 35.56
CA LYS A 397 3.32 -0.08 35.73
C LYS A 397 2.78 0.73 34.54
N PRO A 398 2.36 1.99 34.72
CA PRO A 398 2.01 2.86 33.62
C PRO A 398 3.24 3.12 32.75
N ALA A 399 3.10 2.99 31.43
CA ALA A 399 4.13 3.38 30.47
C ALA A 399 4.01 4.88 30.16
N GLN A 400 5.10 5.50 29.75
CA GLN A 400 5.11 6.90 29.38
C GLN A 400 4.70 7.08 27.92
N LYS A 401 3.71 7.94 27.64
CA LYS A 401 3.15 8.24 26.31
C LYS A 401 4.08 9.15 25.52
N LEU A 402 5.29 8.71 25.16
CA LEU A 402 6.27 9.61 24.53
C LEU A 402 5.81 10.20 23.20
N PHE A 403 5.09 9.46 22.38
CA PHE A 403 4.51 9.99 21.13
C PHE A 403 3.53 11.13 21.39
N HIS A 404 2.63 10.95 22.36
CA HIS A 404 1.66 11.97 22.73
C HIS A 404 2.34 13.19 23.38
N LEU A 405 3.33 12.97 24.25
CA LEU A 405 4.12 14.04 24.84
C LEU A 405 4.85 14.84 23.78
N LEU A 406 5.48 14.17 22.82
CA LEU A 406 6.16 14.82 21.72
C LEU A 406 5.19 15.63 20.86
N ALA A 407 4.06 15.04 20.46
CA ALA A 407 3.04 15.73 19.68
C ALA A 407 2.44 16.96 20.39
N SER A 408 2.41 16.99 21.70
CA SER A 408 1.91 18.11 22.52
C SER A 408 2.99 19.08 23.00
N SER A 409 4.27 18.79 22.78
CA SER A 409 5.37 19.66 23.25
C SER A 409 5.58 20.88 22.33
N ALA A 410 5.80 22.03 22.86
CA ALA A 410 5.99 23.25 22.09
C ALA A 410 7.44 23.40 21.57
N THR A 411 8.42 22.90 22.31
CA THR A 411 9.85 22.98 21.98
C THR A 411 10.56 21.66 22.25
N PRO A 412 11.75 21.41 21.66
CA PRO A 412 12.57 20.24 22.00
C PRO A 412 12.87 20.15 23.51
N ASN A 413 13.17 21.27 24.18
CA ASN A 413 13.43 21.29 25.60
C ASN A 413 12.20 20.98 26.44
N ASP A 414 11.02 21.44 26.03
CA ASP A 414 9.76 21.08 26.67
C ASP A 414 9.52 19.56 26.60
N PHE A 415 9.80 18.92 25.44
CA PHE A 415 9.72 17.47 25.31
C PHE A 415 10.69 16.74 26.23
N ILE A 416 11.97 17.17 26.26
CA ILE A 416 13.01 16.53 27.09
C ILE A 416 12.65 16.63 28.57
N SER A 417 12.16 17.79 29.00
CA SER A 417 11.80 18.02 30.41
C SER A 417 10.63 17.15 30.89
N LYS A 418 9.77 16.73 29.97
CA LYS A 418 8.61 15.88 30.27
C LYS A 418 8.94 14.39 30.26
N ILE A 419 10.10 13.99 29.75
CA ILE A 419 10.52 12.61 29.80
C ILE A 419 10.79 12.24 31.26
N ASN A 420 9.97 11.35 31.80
CA ASN A 420 10.18 10.86 33.16
C ASN A 420 11.40 9.94 33.18
N THR A 421 12.46 10.40 33.78
CA THR A 421 13.72 9.65 33.89
C THR A 421 13.67 8.58 34.97
N ASP A 422 12.71 8.59 35.90
CA ASP A 422 12.65 7.63 37.01
C ASP A 422 12.53 6.16 36.58
N LEU A 423 11.89 5.94 35.43
CA LEU A 423 11.82 4.60 34.86
C LEU A 423 13.14 4.14 34.20
N PHE A 424 14.01 5.10 33.84
CA PHE A 424 15.20 4.86 33.00
C PHE A 424 16.49 5.37 33.69
N GLN A 425 16.43 5.92 34.87
CA GLN A 425 17.58 6.53 35.58
C GLN A 425 18.82 5.63 35.70
N ASN A 426 18.61 4.30 35.58
CA ASN A 426 19.66 3.31 35.74
C ASN A 426 20.09 2.66 34.38
N TYR A 427 19.67 3.24 33.24
CA TYR A 427 19.98 2.65 31.94
C TYR A 427 20.52 3.71 30.98
N THR A 428 21.75 3.50 30.54
CA THR A 428 22.30 4.16 29.34
C THR A 428 22.01 3.29 28.11
N SER A 429 22.24 3.85 26.92
CA SER A 429 22.20 3.06 25.68
C SER A 429 23.13 1.86 25.72
N ASN A 430 24.35 2.03 26.28
CA ASN A 430 25.32 0.95 26.42
C ASN A 430 24.84 -0.16 27.35
N ASP A 431 24.19 0.19 28.47
CA ASP A 431 23.60 -0.82 29.37
C ASP A 431 22.52 -1.64 28.68
N ILE A 432 21.66 -0.98 27.89
CA ILE A 432 20.63 -1.63 27.09
C ILE A 432 21.27 -2.59 26.07
N ILE A 433 22.23 -2.09 25.29
CA ILE A 433 22.93 -2.86 24.24
C ILE A 433 23.64 -4.09 24.84
N SER A 434 24.38 -3.90 25.94
CA SER A 434 25.06 -4.99 26.64
C SER A 434 24.08 -6.09 27.07
N ARG A 435 23.03 -5.73 27.80
CA ARG A 435 22.00 -6.68 28.27
C ARG A 435 21.30 -7.42 27.13
N LEU A 436 21.03 -6.75 26.02
CA LEU A 436 20.39 -7.37 24.86
C LEU A 436 21.33 -8.30 24.07
N ASN A 437 22.63 -8.03 24.09
CA ASN A 437 23.64 -8.93 23.52
C ASN A 437 23.81 -10.18 24.39
N ASP A 438 23.85 -10.02 25.71
CA ASP A 438 23.95 -11.14 26.67
C ASP A 438 22.76 -12.10 26.61
N GLN A 439 21.55 -11.57 26.39
CA GLN A 439 20.34 -12.37 26.15
C GLN A 439 20.37 -13.12 24.79
N GLY A 440 21.28 -12.79 23.92
CA GLY A 440 21.45 -13.40 22.59
C GLY A 440 22.45 -14.55 22.54
N GLY A 441 23.26 -14.73 23.59
CA GLY A 441 24.29 -15.78 23.66
C GLY A 441 23.79 -17.13 24.20
N ASN A 442 22.57 -17.22 24.66
CA ASN A 442 21.99 -18.42 25.30
C ASN A 442 20.85 -19.06 24.46
N ASN A 443 20.98 -19.11 23.14
CA ASN A 443 20.10 -19.94 22.29
C ASN A 443 20.91 -20.78 21.33
#